data_650a841f5b0635a781aad03ca861b4ec
#
_entry.id   650a841f5b0635a781aad03ca861b4ec
#
_cell.length_a   1.000
_cell.length_b   1.000
_cell.length_c   1.000
_cell.angle_alpha   90.00
_cell.angle_beta   90.00
_cell.angle_gamma   90.00
#
_symmetry.space_group_name_H-M   'P 1'
#
loop_
_entity.id
_entity.type
_entity.pdbx_description
1 polymer ?
#
loop_
_entity_poly.entity_id
_entity_poly.type
_entity_poly.pdbx_seq_one_letter_code
_entity_poly.pdbx_strand_id
1 'polypeptide(L)'
;MWKFWVDRGGTFTDIVARKPNGELITHKLLSENPERYKDSAVQGIRELLGLTQDAALPDNMIEEVKMGTTVATNALLERGGERTVLLITKGFGDLLRIGYQNRPKLFDLNIVLPELLYERVVEVEERVNADGDVLHELDTAQVEKSLKEQYAAGFRSVAVALLHGYRFHEHERKIAKIAQAIGFEQISLSHQVSPLIKLVSRGDTTVVDAYLSPILRRYVNQVREALEADKGGCKSLMFMQSNGGLTDASLFQGKDAILSGPAGGVVGMVKTAKELNIEKLIGFDMGGTSTDVCHYAGEYERSFETEVAGVRMRAPMMSIHTVAAGGGSVLSFQE
;
A
#
# COMPACT_ATOMS: atom_id res chain seq x y z
N MET A 1 17.67 22.07 12.80
CA MET A 1 16.34 21.58 12.41
C MET A 1 16.14 20.18 12.97
N TRP A 2 14.91 19.82 13.27
CA TRP A 2 14.57 18.51 13.78
C TRP A 2 14.46 17.47 12.66
N LYS A 3 14.75 16.19 12.98
CA LYS A 3 14.50 15.04 12.11
C LYS A 3 13.72 14.01 12.90
N PHE A 4 12.74 13.38 12.25
CA PHE A 4 11.89 12.37 12.86
C PHE A 4 11.87 11.08 12.05
N TRP A 5 11.92 9.96 12.75
CA TRP A 5 11.68 8.61 12.23
C TRP A 5 10.53 8.03 13.02
N VAL A 6 9.47 7.69 12.33
CA VAL A 6 8.21 7.26 12.93
C VAL A 6 7.86 5.87 12.42
N ASP A 7 7.61 4.96 13.34
CA ASP A 7 6.98 3.68 13.03
C ASP A 7 5.57 3.67 13.63
N ARG A 8 4.56 3.80 12.75
CA ARG A 8 3.16 3.75 13.13
C ARG A 8 2.66 2.31 12.98
N GLY A 9 2.80 1.52 14.04
CA GLY A 9 2.25 0.17 14.15
C GLY A 9 0.74 0.15 14.41
N GLY A 10 0.17 -1.04 14.53
CA GLY A 10 -1.25 -1.22 14.84
C GLY A 10 -1.62 -0.80 16.27
N THR A 11 -0.77 -1.09 17.25
CA THR A 11 -1.05 -0.80 18.68
C THR A 11 -0.31 0.43 19.19
N PHE A 12 0.97 0.54 18.88
CA PHE A 12 1.84 1.63 19.31
C PHE A 12 2.48 2.32 18.13
N THR A 13 2.75 3.61 18.32
CA THR A 13 3.57 4.43 17.44
C THR A 13 4.85 4.77 18.18
N ASP A 14 5.97 4.39 17.61
CA ASP A 14 7.31 4.68 18.10
C ASP A 14 7.93 5.81 17.29
N ILE A 15 8.53 6.76 17.98
CA ILE A 15 9.18 7.93 17.36
C ILE A 15 10.59 8.05 17.89
N VAL A 16 11.54 8.16 16.97
CA VAL A 16 12.90 8.61 17.25
C VAL A 16 13.05 10.00 16.67
N ALA A 17 13.55 10.95 17.45
CA ALA A 17 13.79 12.30 16.97
C ALA A 17 15.23 12.73 17.22
N ARG A 18 15.79 13.44 16.26
CA ARG A 18 17.08 14.13 16.41
C ARG A 18 16.87 15.62 16.55
N LYS A 19 17.27 16.17 17.67
CA LYS A 19 17.25 17.60 17.94
C LYS A 19 18.26 18.36 17.07
N PRO A 20 18.13 19.69 16.93
CA PRO A 20 19.11 20.51 16.23
C PRO A 20 20.55 20.44 16.77
N ASN A 21 20.71 20.14 18.05
CA ASN A 21 22.00 19.93 18.71
C ASN A 21 22.60 18.53 18.50
N GLY A 22 21.91 17.64 17.77
CA GLY A 22 22.36 16.27 17.48
C GLY A 22 21.88 15.20 18.48
N GLU A 23 21.30 15.60 19.61
CA GLU A 23 20.78 14.69 20.64
C GLU A 23 19.62 13.85 20.07
N LEU A 24 19.63 12.53 20.35
CA LEU A 24 18.55 11.62 20.01
C LEU A 24 17.62 11.46 21.23
N ILE A 25 16.33 11.54 20.97
CA ILE A 25 15.28 11.29 21.95
C ILE A 25 14.24 10.33 21.35
N THR A 26 13.58 9.59 22.21
CA THR A 26 12.53 8.62 21.83
C THR A 26 11.21 9.00 22.45
N HIS A 27 10.12 8.65 21.78
CA HIS A 27 8.78 8.81 22.29
C HIS A 27 7.91 7.66 21.83
N LYS A 28 6.95 7.25 22.66
CA LYS A 28 6.03 6.14 22.36
C LYS A 28 4.64 6.50 22.83
N LEU A 29 3.66 6.25 21.97
CA LEU A 29 2.25 6.50 22.27
C LEU A 29 1.36 5.44 21.61
N LEU A 30 0.10 5.35 22.04
CA LEU A 30 -0.87 4.47 21.39
C LEU A 30 -1.11 4.92 19.95
N SER A 31 -1.23 4.00 19.02
CA SER A 31 -1.54 4.35 17.62
C SER A 31 -2.94 4.92 17.47
N GLU A 32 -3.88 4.49 18.31
CA GLU A 32 -5.26 4.95 18.32
C GLU A 32 -5.65 5.46 19.72
N ASN A 33 -6.03 6.72 19.79
CA ASN A 33 -6.60 7.34 20.99
C ASN A 33 -7.48 8.54 20.57
N PRO A 34 -8.68 8.28 19.99
CA PRO A 34 -9.52 9.30 19.35
C PRO A 34 -10.00 10.38 20.33
N GLU A 35 -10.00 10.10 21.65
CA GLU A 35 -10.35 11.09 22.68
C GLU A 35 -9.25 12.16 22.87
N ARG A 36 -8.01 11.86 22.51
CA ARG A 36 -6.86 12.73 22.75
C ARG A 36 -6.24 13.30 21.49
N TYR A 37 -6.21 12.56 20.39
CA TYR A 37 -5.58 12.97 19.12
C TYR A 37 -6.18 12.23 17.92
N LYS A 38 -6.08 12.85 16.76
CA LYS A 38 -6.54 12.27 15.48
C LYS A 38 -5.51 11.34 14.86
N ASP A 39 -4.22 11.64 15.04
CA ASP A 39 -3.10 10.85 14.51
C ASP A 39 -1.95 10.84 15.51
N SER A 40 -1.44 9.65 15.80
CA SER A 40 -0.40 9.44 16.79
C SER A 40 0.97 9.96 16.35
N ALA A 41 1.32 9.85 15.06
CA ALA A 41 2.58 10.34 14.55
C ALA A 41 2.68 11.86 14.68
N VAL A 42 1.63 12.56 14.26
CA VAL A 42 1.52 14.02 14.38
C VAL A 42 1.54 14.45 15.85
N GLN A 43 0.77 13.77 16.70
CA GLN A 43 0.73 14.07 18.13
C GLN A 43 2.10 13.94 18.78
N GLY A 44 2.78 12.82 18.56
CA GLY A 44 4.09 12.59 19.17
C GLY A 44 5.16 13.56 18.66
N ILE A 45 5.13 13.94 17.38
CA ILE A 45 6.00 15.00 16.83
C ILE A 45 5.74 16.32 17.54
N ARG A 46 4.47 16.72 17.71
CA ARG A 46 4.10 17.98 18.40
C ARG A 46 4.49 17.98 19.86
N GLU A 47 4.30 16.87 20.58
CA GLU A 47 4.75 16.74 21.98
C GLU A 47 6.27 16.91 22.11
N LEU A 48 7.04 16.27 21.23
CA LEU A 48 8.51 16.40 21.23
C LEU A 48 8.99 17.82 20.88
N LEU A 49 8.21 18.55 20.07
CA LEU A 49 8.47 19.96 19.75
C LEU A 49 7.98 20.92 20.85
N GLY A 50 7.23 20.44 21.84
CA GLY A 50 6.61 21.29 22.88
C GLY A 50 5.44 22.14 22.36
N LEU A 51 4.75 21.70 21.30
CA LEU A 51 3.65 22.41 20.65
C LEU A 51 2.29 21.85 21.08
N THR A 52 1.32 22.73 21.28
CA THR A 52 -0.08 22.33 21.45
C THR A 52 -0.70 21.87 20.13
N GLN A 53 -1.87 21.21 20.18
CA GLN A 53 -2.52 20.67 18.97
C GLN A 53 -2.82 21.75 17.92
N ASP A 54 -3.21 22.95 18.35
CA ASP A 54 -3.63 24.04 17.47
C ASP A 54 -2.51 25.05 17.14
N ALA A 55 -1.32 24.87 17.69
CA ALA A 55 -0.20 25.76 17.41
C ALA A 55 0.30 25.56 15.97
N ALA A 56 0.52 26.68 15.26
CA ALA A 56 1.17 26.62 13.94
C ALA A 56 2.61 26.08 14.09
N LEU A 57 3.05 25.29 13.12
CA LEU A 57 4.44 24.85 13.05
C LEU A 57 5.31 26.02 12.55
N PRO A 58 6.35 26.40 13.28
CA PRO A 58 7.27 27.41 12.80
C PRO A 58 7.96 26.96 11.51
N ASP A 59 8.18 27.90 10.60
CA ASP A 59 8.91 27.66 9.35
C ASP A 59 10.29 27.05 9.62
N ASN A 60 10.67 26.09 8.81
CA ASN A 60 11.94 25.39 8.88
C ASN A 60 12.24 24.70 10.23
N MET A 61 11.23 24.36 11.01
CA MET A 61 11.42 23.64 12.26
C MET A 61 11.82 22.19 12.01
N ILE A 62 11.15 21.54 11.05
CA ILE A 62 11.38 20.13 10.71
C ILE A 62 12.11 20.02 9.36
N GLU A 63 13.27 19.37 9.37
CA GLU A 63 14.04 19.07 8.15
C GLU A 63 13.47 17.90 7.39
N GLU A 64 13.23 16.79 8.10
CA GLU A 64 12.67 15.56 7.50
C GLU A 64 11.82 14.77 8.49
N VAL A 65 10.78 14.13 7.96
CA VAL A 65 10.01 13.08 8.61
C VAL A 65 10.03 11.85 7.72
N LYS A 66 10.42 10.70 8.27
CA LYS A 66 10.39 9.40 7.60
C LYS A 66 9.45 8.49 8.36
N MET A 67 8.47 7.91 7.67
CA MET A 67 7.40 7.15 8.30
C MET A 67 7.25 5.75 7.72
N GLY A 68 7.18 4.75 8.60
CA GLY A 68 6.50 3.48 8.35
C GLY A 68 5.03 3.59 8.75
N THR A 69 4.14 2.91 8.05
CA THR A 69 2.70 2.90 8.38
C THR A 69 2.03 1.57 8.07
N THR A 70 1.11 1.16 8.91
CA THR A 70 0.28 -0.05 8.71
C THR A 70 -1.08 0.25 8.08
N VAL A 71 -1.36 1.50 7.67
CA VAL A 71 -2.68 1.91 7.14
C VAL A 71 -3.13 1.04 5.97
N ALA A 72 -2.28 0.82 4.97
CA ALA A 72 -2.63 0.00 3.81
C ALA A 72 -2.78 -1.49 4.18
N THR A 73 -1.91 -2.00 5.03
CA THR A 73 -1.95 -3.39 5.51
C THR A 73 -3.24 -3.65 6.30
N ASN A 74 -3.60 -2.76 7.21
CA ASN A 74 -4.84 -2.88 8.00
C ASN A 74 -6.07 -2.78 7.09
N ALA A 75 -6.10 -1.80 6.17
CA ALA A 75 -7.21 -1.67 5.21
C ALA A 75 -7.37 -2.93 4.35
N LEU A 76 -6.29 -3.62 4.00
CA LEU A 76 -6.34 -4.88 3.27
C LEU A 76 -6.86 -6.03 4.14
N LEU A 77 -6.37 -6.15 5.38
CA LEU A 77 -6.77 -7.20 6.33
C LEU A 77 -8.25 -7.08 6.73
N GLU A 78 -8.70 -5.85 7.00
CA GLU A 78 -10.05 -5.55 7.47
C GLU A 78 -11.07 -5.37 6.34
N ARG A 79 -10.62 -5.49 5.07
CA ARG A 79 -11.46 -5.23 3.88
C ARG A 79 -12.07 -3.83 3.87
N GLY A 80 -11.35 -2.86 4.44
CA GLY A 80 -11.76 -1.46 4.56
C GLY A 80 -11.31 -0.55 3.42
N GLY A 81 -10.99 -1.09 2.24
CA GLY A 81 -10.55 -0.30 1.08
C GLY A 81 -11.66 0.43 0.33
N GLU A 82 -11.31 1.12 -0.75
CA GLU A 82 -12.26 1.86 -1.58
C GLU A 82 -13.05 0.93 -2.49
N ARG A 83 -14.36 1.17 -2.65
CA ARG A 83 -15.20 0.42 -3.59
C ARG A 83 -14.68 0.56 -5.01
N THR A 84 -14.26 -0.55 -5.59
CA THR A 84 -13.48 -0.58 -6.85
C THR A 84 -14.24 -1.30 -7.97
N VAL A 85 -14.20 -0.72 -9.18
CA VAL A 85 -14.65 -1.33 -10.42
C VAL A 85 -13.43 -1.79 -11.23
N LEU A 86 -13.47 -3.02 -11.72
CA LEU A 86 -12.47 -3.54 -12.67
C LEU A 86 -12.98 -3.35 -14.09
N LEU A 87 -12.20 -2.65 -14.93
CA LEU A 87 -12.37 -2.63 -16.39
C LEU A 87 -11.35 -3.57 -17.00
N ILE A 88 -11.84 -4.53 -17.80
CA ILE A 88 -11.00 -5.55 -18.41
C ILE A 88 -11.45 -5.82 -19.86
N THR A 89 -10.55 -6.24 -20.73
CA THR A 89 -10.86 -6.62 -22.11
C THR A 89 -12.00 -7.66 -22.14
N LYS A 90 -12.97 -7.48 -23.02
CA LYS A 90 -14.10 -8.40 -23.21
C LYS A 90 -13.65 -9.85 -23.44
N GLY A 91 -14.33 -10.78 -22.76
CA GLY A 91 -14.02 -12.20 -22.72
C GLY A 91 -13.06 -12.61 -21.59
N PHE A 92 -12.63 -11.64 -20.73
CA PHE A 92 -11.75 -11.88 -19.60
C PHE A 92 -12.37 -11.48 -18.24
N GLY A 93 -13.69 -11.24 -18.19
CA GLY A 93 -14.37 -10.78 -16.98
C GLY A 93 -14.15 -11.65 -15.74
N ASP A 94 -14.04 -12.95 -15.91
CA ASP A 94 -13.81 -13.91 -14.83
C ASP A 94 -12.32 -14.19 -14.56
N LEU A 95 -11.41 -13.60 -15.32
CA LEU A 95 -9.99 -13.96 -15.32
C LEU A 95 -9.33 -13.84 -13.94
N LEU A 96 -9.54 -12.73 -13.23
CA LEU A 96 -8.95 -12.50 -11.92
C LEU A 96 -9.59 -13.38 -10.84
N ARG A 97 -10.89 -13.70 -10.99
CA ARG A 97 -11.58 -14.64 -10.10
C ARG A 97 -11.06 -16.08 -10.26
N ILE A 98 -10.82 -16.51 -11.48
CA ILE A 98 -10.22 -17.83 -11.79
C ILE A 98 -8.76 -17.84 -11.32
N GLY A 99 -8.04 -16.74 -11.59
CA GLY A 99 -6.64 -16.56 -11.24
C GLY A 99 -5.75 -17.68 -11.75
N TYR A 100 -4.94 -18.25 -10.86
CA TYR A 100 -4.08 -19.41 -11.14
C TYR A 100 -4.68 -20.74 -10.65
N GLN A 101 -5.95 -20.75 -10.29
CA GLN A 101 -6.67 -21.90 -9.75
C GLN A 101 -6.08 -22.44 -8.43
N ASN A 102 -5.41 -21.60 -7.67
CA ASN A 102 -4.90 -21.96 -6.35
C ASN A 102 -6.07 -22.27 -5.43
N ARG A 103 -5.97 -23.39 -4.70
CA ARG A 103 -6.96 -23.80 -3.72
C ARG A 103 -6.34 -23.74 -2.33
N PRO A 104 -6.94 -23.04 -1.37
CA PRO A 104 -6.45 -23.03 0.02
C PRO A 104 -6.38 -24.43 0.63
N LYS A 105 -7.35 -25.28 0.25
CA LYS A 105 -7.41 -26.68 0.65
C LYS A 105 -7.61 -27.56 -0.59
N LEU A 106 -6.58 -28.32 -0.93
CA LEU A 106 -6.51 -29.06 -2.21
C LEU A 106 -7.61 -30.11 -2.37
N PHE A 107 -8.02 -30.75 -1.28
CA PHE A 107 -8.96 -31.90 -1.29
C PHE A 107 -10.37 -31.54 -0.80
N ASP A 108 -10.64 -30.29 -0.47
CA ASP A 108 -11.99 -29.88 -0.07
C ASP A 108 -12.96 -29.98 -1.27
N LEU A 109 -14.09 -30.65 -1.05
CA LEU A 109 -15.16 -30.71 -2.04
C LEU A 109 -15.91 -29.38 -2.19
N ASN A 110 -15.99 -28.61 -1.12
CA ASN A 110 -16.56 -27.26 -1.14
C ASN A 110 -15.44 -26.23 -1.28
N ILE A 111 -15.21 -25.78 -2.51
CA ILE A 111 -14.16 -24.81 -2.81
C ILE A 111 -14.65 -23.40 -2.48
N VAL A 112 -14.05 -22.80 -1.45
CA VAL A 112 -14.26 -21.40 -1.11
C VAL A 112 -13.14 -20.59 -1.76
N LEU A 113 -13.50 -19.73 -2.73
CA LEU A 113 -12.55 -18.82 -3.37
C LEU A 113 -12.28 -17.62 -2.45
N PRO A 114 -11.06 -17.05 -2.51
CA PRO A 114 -10.76 -15.81 -1.82
C PRO A 114 -11.73 -14.68 -2.21
N GLU A 115 -12.01 -13.80 -1.27
CA GLU A 115 -12.81 -12.62 -1.50
C GLU A 115 -12.09 -11.65 -2.44
N LEU A 116 -12.84 -11.09 -3.39
CA LEU A 116 -12.30 -10.15 -4.38
C LEU A 116 -12.30 -8.74 -3.80
N LEU A 117 -11.29 -7.94 -4.17
CA LEU A 117 -11.21 -6.53 -3.78
C LEU A 117 -12.03 -5.59 -4.68
N TYR A 118 -12.49 -6.06 -5.83
CA TYR A 118 -13.41 -5.32 -6.69
C TYR A 118 -14.83 -5.85 -6.57
N GLU A 119 -15.82 -4.97 -6.63
CA GLU A 119 -17.24 -5.33 -6.50
C GLU A 119 -17.93 -5.50 -7.86
N ARG A 120 -17.39 -4.88 -8.91
CA ARG A 120 -17.97 -4.88 -10.24
C ARG A 120 -16.91 -5.09 -11.30
N VAL A 121 -17.31 -5.76 -12.38
CA VAL A 121 -16.51 -5.93 -13.60
C VAL A 121 -17.25 -5.26 -14.75
N VAL A 122 -16.52 -4.49 -15.53
CA VAL A 122 -16.97 -3.94 -16.81
C VAL A 122 -16.08 -4.52 -17.90
N GLU A 123 -16.65 -5.32 -18.77
CA GLU A 123 -15.95 -5.81 -19.95
C GLU A 123 -15.93 -4.72 -21.03
N VAL A 124 -14.75 -4.43 -21.54
CA VAL A 124 -14.49 -3.36 -22.51
C VAL A 124 -14.40 -3.95 -23.91
N GLU A 125 -15.23 -3.46 -24.81
CA GLU A 125 -15.18 -3.79 -26.24
C GLU A 125 -13.93 -3.15 -26.85
N GLU A 126 -12.86 -3.92 -26.87
CA GLU A 126 -11.58 -3.58 -27.47
C GLU A 126 -10.73 -4.82 -27.70
N ARG A 127 -9.80 -4.79 -28.64
CA ARG A 127 -8.79 -5.83 -28.79
C ARG A 127 -7.56 -5.31 -29.51
N VAL A 128 -6.41 -5.44 -28.86
CA VAL A 128 -5.08 -5.27 -29.47
C VAL A 128 -4.38 -6.62 -29.45
N ASN A 129 -3.72 -7.02 -30.54
CA ASN A 129 -2.95 -8.27 -30.59
C ASN A 129 -1.54 -8.08 -30.00
N ALA A 130 -0.75 -9.17 -29.99
CA ALA A 130 0.59 -9.16 -29.43
C ALA A 130 1.60 -8.32 -30.22
N ASP A 131 1.32 -8.04 -31.47
CA ASP A 131 2.16 -7.25 -32.39
C ASP A 131 1.82 -5.75 -32.33
N GLY A 132 0.64 -5.41 -31.76
CA GLY A 132 0.17 -4.04 -31.59
C GLY A 132 -0.90 -3.64 -32.58
N ASP A 133 -1.35 -4.56 -33.45
CA ASP A 133 -2.46 -4.26 -34.35
C ASP A 133 -3.76 -4.18 -33.58
N VAL A 134 -4.55 -3.16 -33.87
CA VAL A 134 -5.86 -2.97 -33.27
C VAL A 134 -6.86 -3.82 -34.07
N LEU A 135 -7.29 -4.94 -33.47
CA LEU A 135 -8.29 -5.83 -34.06
C LEU A 135 -9.71 -5.32 -33.85
N HIS A 136 -9.95 -4.69 -32.68
CA HIS A 136 -11.18 -4.00 -32.36
C HIS A 136 -10.85 -2.67 -31.70
N GLU A 137 -11.33 -1.59 -32.26
CA GLU A 137 -11.20 -0.25 -31.66
C GLU A 137 -11.95 -0.19 -30.33
N LEU A 138 -11.47 0.66 -29.44
CA LEU A 138 -12.11 0.92 -28.17
C LEU A 138 -13.47 1.58 -28.38
N ASP A 139 -14.55 0.93 -27.94
CA ASP A 139 -15.88 1.55 -27.89
C ASP A 139 -15.93 2.54 -26.70
N THR A 140 -15.52 3.78 -26.98
CA THR A 140 -15.51 4.86 -25.99
C THR A 140 -16.90 5.24 -25.50
N ALA A 141 -17.94 5.07 -26.32
CA ALA A 141 -19.31 5.37 -25.93
C ALA A 141 -19.85 4.34 -24.92
N GLN A 142 -19.56 3.06 -25.14
CA GLN A 142 -19.89 1.98 -24.21
C GLN A 142 -19.14 2.19 -22.86
N VAL A 143 -17.85 2.50 -22.91
CA VAL A 143 -17.04 2.77 -21.72
C VAL A 143 -17.59 3.95 -20.92
N GLU A 144 -17.87 5.07 -21.58
CA GLU A 144 -18.42 6.27 -20.94
C GLU A 144 -19.76 5.99 -20.27
N LYS A 145 -20.67 5.30 -20.97
CA LYS A 145 -21.96 4.90 -20.42
C LYS A 145 -21.80 4.04 -19.17
N SER A 146 -21.00 2.97 -19.29
CA SER A 146 -20.77 2.04 -18.16
C SER A 146 -20.14 2.74 -16.96
N LEU A 147 -19.13 3.59 -17.18
CA LEU A 147 -18.49 4.33 -16.09
C LEU A 147 -19.44 5.34 -15.42
N LYS A 148 -20.32 6.03 -16.18
CA LYS A 148 -21.35 6.90 -15.61
C LYS A 148 -22.32 6.12 -14.71
N GLU A 149 -22.73 4.92 -15.14
CA GLU A 149 -23.58 4.03 -14.34
C GLU A 149 -22.88 3.61 -13.03
N GLN A 150 -21.61 3.24 -13.08
CA GLN A 150 -20.84 2.89 -11.89
C GLN A 150 -20.63 4.09 -10.96
N TYR A 151 -20.32 5.26 -11.53
CA TYR A 151 -20.18 6.48 -10.75
C TYR A 151 -21.47 6.86 -10.02
N ALA A 152 -22.61 6.74 -10.70
CA ALA A 152 -23.94 6.94 -10.11
C ALA A 152 -24.28 5.91 -9.01
N ALA A 153 -23.74 4.69 -9.13
CA ALA A 153 -23.82 3.64 -8.11
C ALA A 153 -22.88 3.85 -6.91
N GLY A 154 -22.15 4.97 -6.87
CA GLY A 154 -21.31 5.37 -5.75
C GLY A 154 -19.85 4.90 -5.83
N PHE A 155 -19.41 4.29 -6.94
CA PHE A 155 -18.00 3.96 -7.12
C PHE A 155 -17.16 5.21 -7.39
N ARG A 156 -15.97 5.29 -6.80
CA ARG A 156 -15.01 6.39 -6.98
C ARG A 156 -13.63 5.91 -7.41
N SER A 157 -13.41 4.59 -7.43
CA SER A 157 -12.16 3.95 -7.82
C SER A 157 -12.34 2.99 -8.97
N VAL A 158 -11.45 3.06 -9.96
CA VAL A 158 -11.40 2.13 -11.09
C VAL A 158 -10.00 1.54 -11.26
N ALA A 159 -9.95 0.24 -11.53
CA ALA A 159 -8.79 -0.49 -11.99
C ALA A 159 -8.98 -0.82 -13.48
N VAL A 160 -8.02 -0.48 -14.33
CA VAL A 160 -8.07 -0.77 -15.76
C VAL A 160 -6.95 -1.72 -16.13
N ALA A 161 -7.29 -2.92 -16.62
CA ALA A 161 -6.33 -3.94 -16.99
C ALA A 161 -6.71 -4.57 -18.34
N LEU A 162 -6.14 -4.07 -19.43
CA LEU A 162 -6.41 -4.58 -20.77
C LEU A 162 -5.38 -5.62 -21.21
N LEU A 163 -5.75 -6.51 -22.12
CA LEU A 163 -4.99 -7.73 -22.48
C LEU A 163 -3.51 -7.45 -22.76
N HIS A 164 -3.18 -6.57 -23.65
CA HIS A 164 -1.81 -6.17 -24.01
C HIS A 164 -1.44 -4.76 -23.54
N GLY A 165 -2.19 -4.23 -22.52
CA GLY A 165 -1.99 -2.90 -21.95
C GLY A 165 -0.58 -2.64 -21.41
N TYR A 166 0.16 -3.68 -21.00
CA TYR A 166 1.56 -3.56 -20.55
C TYR A 166 2.51 -2.99 -21.62
N ARG A 167 2.16 -3.14 -22.90
CA ARG A 167 2.96 -2.68 -24.03
C ARG A 167 2.22 -1.65 -24.88
N PHE A 168 0.93 -1.85 -25.13
CA PHE A 168 0.08 -1.00 -25.98
C PHE A 168 -1.00 -0.35 -25.11
N HIS A 169 -0.70 0.80 -24.55
CA HIS A 169 -1.49 1.41 -23.48
C HIS A 169 -2.43 2.53 -23.91
N GLU A 170 -2.61 2.75 -25.22
CA GLU A 170 -3.47 3.84 -25.72
C GLU A 170 -4.94 3.67 -25.29
N HIS A 171 -5.47 2.43 -25.30
CA HIS A 171 -6.84 2.19 -24.85
C HIS A 171 -7.00 2.46 -23.35
N GLU A 172 -6.05 2.02 -22.50
CA GLU A 172 -6.08 2.34 -21.07
C GLU A 172 -6.03 3.85 -20.82
N ARG A 173 -5.22 4.60 -21.58
CA ARG A 173 -5.15 6.06 -21.49
C ARG A 173 -6.45 6.75 -21.92
N LYS A 174 -7.11 6.26 -22.97
CA LYS A 174 -8.43 6.77 -23.38
C LYS A 174 -9.47 6.55 -22.29
N ILE A 175 -9.51 5.35 -21.70
CA ILE A 175 -10.39 5.03 -20.57
C ILE A 175 -10.12 5.96 -19.38
N ALA A 176 -8.85 6.20 -19.05
CA ALA A 176 -8.48 7.09 -17.96
C ALA A 176 -9.01 8.51 -18.16
N LYS A 177 -8.92 9.07 -19.37
CA LYS A 177 -9.47 10.40 -19.69
C LYS A 177 -10.98 10.45 -19.51
N ILE A 178 -11.69 9.40 -19.92
CA ILE A 178 -13.15 9.29 -19.72
C ILE A 178 -13.49 9.22 -18.24
N ALA A 179 -12.81 8.34 -17.48
CA ALA A 179 -13.03 8.20 -16.03
C ALA A 179 -12.75 9.51 -15.28
N GLN A 180 -11.68 10.20 -15.64
CA GLN A 180 -11.32 11.50 -15.06
C GLN A 180 -12.37 12.57 -15.38
N ALA A 181 -12.89 12.63 -16.60
CA ALA A 181 -13.92 13.57 -16.99
C ALA A 181 -15.26 13.32 -16.26
N ILE A 182 -15.56 12.06 -15.89
CA ILE A 182 -16.74 11.69 -15.09
C ILE A 182 -16.55 12.08 -13.62
N GLY A 183 -15.32 12.13 -13.11
CA GLY A 183 -15.00 12.51 -11.74
C GLY A 183 -14.51 11.38 -10.84
N PHE A 184 -14.06 10.25 -11.38
CA PHE A 184 -13.41 9.21 -10.57
C PHE A 184 -12.16 9.75 -9.88
N GLU A 185 -12.05 9.52 -8.59
CA GLU A 185 -10.97 10.05 -7.74
C GLU A 185 -9.70 9.19 -7.82
N GLN A 186 -9.88 7.88 -8.03
CA GLN A 186 -8.78 6.93 -8.23
C GLN A 186 -8.94 6.22 -9.58
N ILE A 187 -7.88 6.27 -10.37
CA ILE A 187 -7.79 5.61 -11.68
C ILE A 187 -6.43 4.91 -11.73
N SER A 188 -6.44 3.59 -11.54
CA SER A 188 -5.24 2.76 -11.59
C SER A 188 -5.15 2.07 -12.94
N LEU A 189 -4.10 2.38 -13.71
CA LEU A 189 -3.87 1.82 -15.03
C LEU A 189 -2.80 0.73 -14.97
N SER A 190 -3.08 -0.42 -15.54
CA SER A 190 -2.23 -1.60 -15.38
C SER A 190 -0.81 -1.40 -15.91
N HIS A 191 -0.63 -0.61 -16.98
CA HIS A 191 0.68 -0.28 -17.53
C HIS A 191 1.51 0.66 -16.65
N GLN A 192 0.90 1.41 -15.73
CA GLN A 192 1.59 2.27 -14.77
C GLN A 192 1.85 1.55 -13.45
N VAL A 193 0.88 0.78 -13.00
CA VAL A 193 0.94 0.09 -11.71
C VAL A 193 1.89 -1.11 -11.75
N SER A 194 1.78 -1.95 -12.79
CA SER A 194 2.57 -3.17 -12.94
C SER A 194 2.78 -3.50 -14.42
N PRO A 195 3.74 -2.86 -15.12
CA PRO A 195 3.93 -2.97 -16.57
C PRO A 195 4.51 -4.33 -17.01
N LEU A 196 3.87 -5.42 -16.60
CA LEU A 196 4.35 -6.78 -16.79
C LEU A 196 3.36 -7.60 -17.64
N ILE A 197 3.87 -8.57 -18.40
CA ILE A 197 3.12 -9.27 -19.45
C ILE A 197 1.91 -10.06 -18.95
N LYS A 198 1.99 -10.71 -17.78
CA LYS A 198 0.94 -11.61 -17.28
C LYS A 198 -0.29 -10.83 -16.82
N LEU A 199 -1.43 -10.97 -17.52
CA LEU A 199 -2.64 -10.20 -17.24
C LEU A 199 -3.22 -10.48 -15.85
N VAL A 200 -3.18 -11.70 -15.34
CA VAL A 200 -3.71 -12.04 -14.01
C VAL A 200 -2.97 -11.24 -12.94
N SER A 201 -1.66 -11.42 -12.80
CA SER A 201 -0.89 -10.73 -11.75
C SER A 201 -0.84 -9.22 -11.94
N ARG A 202 -0.86 -8.72 -13.20
CA ARG A 202 -0.96 -7.30 -13.50
C ARG A 202 -2.31 -6.74 -13.05
N GLY A 203 -3.39 -7.43 -13.38
CA GLY A 203 -4.75 -7.05 -13.00
C GLY A 203 -4.95 -7.07 -11.48
N ASP A 204 -4.52 -8.15 -10.79
CA ASP A 204 -4.58 -8.25 -9.34
C ASP A 204 -3.87 -7.06 -8.66
N THR A 205 -2.63 -6.76 -9.11
CA THR A 205 -1.86 -5.63 -8.56
C THR A 205 -2.52 -4.28 -8.84
N THR A 206 -3.14 -4.11 -10.02
CA THR A 206 -3.87 -2.89 -10.37
C THR A 206 -5.12 -2.71 -9.50
N VAL A 207 -5.81 -3.79 -9.21
CA VAL A 207 -6.96 -3.78 -8.28
C VAL A 207 -6.52 -3.42 -6.87
N VAL A 208 -5.42 -4.02 -6.37
CA VAL A 208 -4.85 -3.66 -5.06
C VAL A 208 -4.53 -2.18 -4.97
N ASP A 209 -3.90 -1.63 -6.01
CA ASP A 209 -3.57 -0.20 -6.06
C ASP A 209 -4.83 0.67 -6.04
N ALA A 210 -5.83 0.35 -6.87
CA ALA A 210 -7.10 1.06 -6.92
C ALA A 210 -7.86 1.01 -5.59
N TYR A 211 -7.77 -0.12 -4.88
CA TYR A 211 -8.45 -0.36 -3.62
C TYR A 211 -7.80 0.38 -2.44
N LEU A 212 -6.46 0.45 -2.38
CA LEU A 212 -5.72 0.98 -1.24
C LEU A 212 -5.27 2.44 -1.40
N SER A 213 -4.99 2.90 -2.63
CA SER A 213 -4.45 4.25 -2.85
C SER A 213 -5.34 5.38 -2.33
N PRO A 214 -6.69 5.33 -2.41
CA PRO A 214 -7.52 6.39 -1.86
C PRO A 214 -7.39 6.55 -0.34
N ILE A 215 -7.39 5.44 0.40
CA ILE A 215 -7.24 5.47 1.87
C ILE A 215 -5.86 5.99 2.24
N LEU A 216 -4.84 5.48 1.57
CA LEU A 216 -3.46 5.91 1.80
C LEU A 216 -3.28 7.40 1.52
N ARG A 217 -3.85 7.89 0.43
CA ARG A 217 -3.79 9.31 0.05
C ARG A 217 -4.48 10.21 1.09
N ARG A 218 -5.65 9.80 1.60
CA ARG A 218 -6.34 10.53 2.68
C ARG A 218 -5.43 10.64 3.92
N TYR A 219 -4.80 9.54 4.31
CA TYR A 219 -3.86 9.51 5.43
C TYR A 219 -2.64 10.41 5.18
N VAL A 220 -1.98 10.26 4.04
CA VAL A 220 -0.82 11.07 3.68
C VAL A 220 -1.15 12.57 3.68
N ASN A 221 -2.29 12.95 3.10
CA ASN A 221 -2.74 14.35 3.07
C ASN A 221 -3.00 14.88 4.48
N GLN A 222 -3.64 14.09 5.35
CA GLN A 222 -3.85 14.46 6.75
C GLN A 222 -2.53 14.75 7.47
N VAL A 223 -1.52 13.90 7.28
CA VAL A 223 -0.19 14.10 7.87
C VAL A 223 0.51 15.32 7.26
N ARG A 224 0.45 15.52 5.94
CA ARG A 224 1.04 16.67 5.24
C ARG A 224 0.45 18.00 5.75
N GLU A 225 -0.88 18.06 5.86
CA GLU A 225 -1.58 19.24 6.37
C GLU A 225 -1.22 19.53 7.82
N ALA A 226 -1.21 18.51 8.68
CA ALA A 226 -0.92 18.65 10.09
C ALA A 226 0.54 19.01 10.39
N LEU A 227 1.46 18.64 9.50
CA LEU A 227 2.88 19.03 9.56
C LEU A 227 3.18 20.28 8.72
N GLU A 228 2.18 20.94 8.18
CA GLU A 228 2.30 22.14 7.35
C GLU A 228 3.40 22.02 6.28
N ALA A 229 3.52 20.83 5.66
CA ALA A 229 4.56 20.50 4.72
C ALA A 229 4.56 21.45 3.50
N ASP A 230 3.37 21.83 3.03
CA ASP A 230 3.21 22.75 1.89
C ASP A 230 3.40 24.23 2.28
N LYS A 231 3.50 24.54 3.59
CA LYS A 231 3.69 25.89 4.12
C LYS A 231 5.07 26.11 4.73
N GLY A 232 5.97 25.14 4.64
CA GLY A 232 7.34 25.24 5.13
C GLY A 232 7.59 24.71 6.55
N GLY A 233 6.59 24.18 7.23
CA GLY A 233 6.73 23.58 8.56
C GLY A 233 7.62 22.33 8.53
N CYS A 234 7.40 21.43 7.53
CA CYS A 234 8.22 20.24 7.28
C CYS A 234 8.75 20.28 5.84
N LYS A 235 10.10 20.22 5.68
CA LYS A 235 10.71 20.29 4.33
C LYS A 235 10.60 19.02 3.53
N SER A 236 10.65 17.85 4.17
CA SER A 236 10.63 16.55 3.51
C SER A 236 9.82 15.55 4.31
N LEU A 237 8.77 15.04 3.70
CA LEU A 237 7.94 13.95 4.24
C LEU A 237 8.07 12.73 3.34
N MET A 238 8.65 11.66 3.87
CA MET A 238 8.92 10.43 3.14
C MET A 238 8.24 9.24 3.82
N PHE A 239 7.77 8.30 3.01
CA PHE A 239 7.17 7.06 3.48
C PHE A 239 8.01 5.84 3.08
N MET A 240 8.06 4.88 3.98
CA MET A 240 8.67 3.57 3.75
C MET A 240 7.80 2.77 2.78
N GLN A 241 8.44 2.17 1.79
CA GLN A 241 7.79 1.26 0.86
C GLN A 241 8.00 -0.21 1.27
N SER A 242 7.17 -1.10 0.74
CA SER A 242 7.24 -2.56 0.92
C SER A 242 8.61 -3.16 0.54
N ASN A 243 9.32 -2.53 -0.37
CA ASN A 243 10.67 -2.95 -0.84
C ASN A 243 11.82 -2.47 0.06
N GLY A 244 11.52 -1.72 1.15
CA GLY A 244 12.49 -1.14 2.05
C GLY A 244 13.11 0.18 1.58
N GLY A 245 12.64 0.74 0.47
CA GLY A 245 12.98 2.08 0.01
C GLY A 245 12.11 3.15 0.67
N LEU A 246 12.56 4.40 0.60
CA LEU A 246 11.79 5.58 0.96
C LEU A 246 11.32 6.30 -0.30
N THR A 247 10.08 6.78 -0.29
CA THR A 247 9.53 7.61 -1.36
C THR A 247 8.94 8.90 -0.80
N ASP A 248 8.90 9.94 -1.60
CA ASP A 248 8.20 11.18 -1.25
C ASP A 248 6.69 10.91 -1.05
N ALA A 249 6.10 11.63 -0.11
CA ALA A 249 4.69 11.51 0.23
C ALA A 249 3.75 11.61 -1.01
N SER A 250 4.09 12.44 -1.99
CA SER A 250 3.30 12.65 -3.22
C SER A 250 3.34 11.46 -4.19
N LEU A 251 4.33 10.59 -4.08
CA LEU A 251 4.55 9.41 -4.94
C LEU A 251 4.16 8.08 -4.27
N PHE A 252 3.72 8.13 -3.01
CA PHE A 252 3.40 6.93 -2.25
C PHE A 252 2.07 6.32 -2.69
N GLN A 253 2.10 5.07 -3.18
CA GLN A 253 0.98 4.35 -3.77
C GLN A 253 0.56 3.14 -2.94
N GLY A 254 -0.70 2.75 -3.05
CA GLY A 254 -1.30 1.67 -2.27
C GLY A 254 -0.57 0.33 -2.39
N LYS A 255 -0.17 -0.05 -3.62
CA LYS A 255 0.59 -1.29 -3.89
C LYS A 255 1.96 -1.36 -3.20
N ASP A 256 2.57 -0.20 -2.93
CA ASP A 256 3.92 -0.09 -2.36
C ASP A 256 3.92 0.10 -0.84
N ALA A 257 2.74 0.18 -0.23
CA ALA A 257 2.57 0.51 1.18
C ALA A 257 2.31 -0.70 2.09
N ILE A 258 2.07 -1.87 1.50
CA ILE A 258 1.74 -3.10 2.24
C ILE A 258 3.00 -3.63 2.94
N LEU A 259 2.91 -3.94 4.24
CA LEU A 259 4.03 -4.38 5.08
C LEU A 259 5.21 -3.38 5.12
N SER A 260 4.95 -2.08 4.95
CA SER A 260 6.00 -1.06 4.93
C SER A 260 6.67 -0.87 6.31
N GLY A 261 5.94 -1.02 7.41
CA GLY A 261 6.51 -1.01 8.77
C GLY A 261 7.53 -2.14 8.96
N PRO A 262 7.15 -3.42 8.80
CA PRO A 262 8.07 -4.55 8.84
C PRO A 262 9.26 -4.42 7.88
N ALA A 263 9.05 -3.89 6.66
CA ALA A 263 10.16 -3.63 5.72
C ALA A 263 11.18 -2.62 6.28
N GLY A 264 10.71 -1.60 6.99
CA GLY A 264 11.56 -0.66 7.72
C GLY A 264 12.36 -1.35 8.84
N GLY A 265 11.73 -2.27 9.56
CA GLY A 265 12.37 -3.11 10.57
C GLY A 265 13.52 -3.94 10.00
N VAL A 266 13.32 -4.58 8.84
CA VAL A 266 14.39 -5.32 8.12
C VAL A 266 15.57 -4.41 7.78
N VAL A 267 15.28 -3.22 7.24
CA VAL A 267 16.36 -2.26 6.92
C VAL A 267 17.11 -1.80 8.16
N GLY A 268 16.40 -1.50 9.25
CA GLY A 268 16.99 -1.12 10.53
C GLY A 268 17.89 -2.22 11.11
N MET A 269 17.37 -3.45 11.16
CA MET A 269 18.11 -4.63 11.62
C MET A 269 19.43 -4.82 10.85
N VAL A 270 19.38 -4.79 9.51
CA VAL A 270 20.56 -4.99 8.67
C VAL A 270 21.58 -3.86 8.86
N LYS A 271 21.13 -2.60 8.95
CA LYS A 271 22.04 -1.47 9.17
C LYS A 271 22.76 -1.57 10.50
N THR A 272 22.04 -1.89 11.58
CA THR A 272 22.62 -2.08 12.93
C THR A 272 23.62 -3.24 12.94
N ALA A 273 23.27 -4.36 12.31
CA ALA A 273 24.14 -5.52 12.26
C ALA A 273 25.44 -5.25 11.46
N LYS A 274 25.36 -4.46 10.39
CA LYS A 274 26.53 -4.07 9.60
C LYS A 274 27.52 -3.21 10.37
N GLU A 275 27.07 -2.37 11.30
CA GLU A 275 27.95 -1.60 12.20
C GLU A 275 28.79 -2.53 13.10
N LEU A 276 28.27 -3.74 13.37
CA LEU A 276 28.93 -4.79 14.16
C LEU A 276 29.65 -5.83 13.28
N ASN A 277 29.72 -5.63 11.97
CA ASN A 277 30.27 -6.56 10.98
C ASN A 277 29.60 -7.95 10.98
N ILE A 278 28.29 -8.00 11.28
CA ILE A 278 27.48 -9.22 11.22
C ILE A 278 26.83 -9.29 9.83
N GLU A 279 27.16 -10.36 9.08
CA GLU A 279 26.70 -10.54 7.71
C GLU A 279 25.50 -11.48 7.57
N LYS A 280 25.24 -12.33 8.56
CA LYS A 280 24.14 -13.31 8.55
C LYS A 280 23.31 -13.15 9.79
N LEU A 281 22.03 -12.90 9.61
CA LEU A 281 21.14 -12.64 10.73
C LEU A 281 19.69 -13.03 10.42
N ILE A 282 18.95 -13.31 11.47
CA ILE A 282 17.51 -13.50 11.44
C ILE A 282 16.91 -12.36 12.26
N GLY A 283 15.98 -11.62 11.66
CA GLY A 283 15.15 -10.66 12.37
C GLY A 283 13.94 -11.36 12.96
N PHE A 284 13.58 -10.96 14.16
CA PHE A 284 12.44 -11.52 14.89
C PHE A 284 11.76 -10.36 15.63
N ASP A 285 10.60 -9.92 15.10
CA ASP A 285 9.81 -8.81 15.66
C ASP A 285 8.48 -9.36 16.16
N MET A 286 8.34 -9.47 17.47
CA MET A 286 7.11 -9.94 18.12
C MET A 286 6.31 -8.77 18.64
N GLY A 287 5.19 -8.48 17.98
CA GLY A 287 4.18 -7.55 18.46
C GLY A 287 3.16 -8.19 19.41
N GLY A 288 2.06 -7.50 19.65
CA GLY A 288 0.95 -8.00 20.48
C GLY A 288 0.17 -9.14 19.83
N THR A 289 0.03 -9.12 18.51
CA THR A 289 -0.87 -10.00 17.73
C THR A 289 -0.15 -10.90 16.73
N SER A 290 1.01 -10.47 16.24
CA SER A 290 1.78 -11.17 15.20
C SER A 290 3.28 -11.09 15.47
N THR A 291 4.01 -11.99 14.83
CA THR A 291 5.47 -12.02 14.82
C THR A 291 5.95 -12.01 13.38
N ASP A 292 6.78 -11.04 13.04
CA ASP A 292 7.43 -10.92 11.75
C ASP A 292 8.85 -11.48 11.80
N VAL A 293 9.16 -12.39 10.89
CA VAL A 293 10.48 -13.02 10.77
C VAL A 293 11.06 -12.73 9.42
N CYS A 294 12.33 -12.35 9.38
CA CYS A 294 13.06 -12.11 8.15
C CYS A 294 14.50 -12.64 8.24
N HIS A 295 15.12 -12.87 7.10
CA HIS A 295 16.48 -13.36 6.98
C HIS A 295 17.32 -12.40 6.15
N TYR A 296 18.62 -12.30 6.50
CA TYR A 296 19.62 -11.57 5.75
C TYR A 296 20.92 -12.34 5.72
N ALA A 297 21.51 -12.50 4.53
CA ALA A 297 22.79 -13.18 4.32
C ALA A 297 23.64 -12.46 3.27
N GLY A 298 23.89 -11.15 3.50
CA GLY A 298 24.67 -10.30 2.60
C GLY A 298 23.82 -9.46 1.65
N GLU A 299 22.62 -9.90 1.31
CA GLU A 299 21.66 -9.16 0.49
C GLU A 299 20.25 -9.23 1.08
N TYR A 300 19.41 -8.23 0.74
CA TYR A 300 18.01 -8.24 1.13
C TYR A 300 17.23 -9.27 0.31
N GLU A 301 16.54 -10.17 1.00
CA GLU A 301 15.61 -11.07 0.35
C GLU A 301 14.36 -10.31 -0.08
N ARG A 302 13.99 -10.43 -1.35
CA ARG A 302 12.80 -9.80 -1.92
C ARG A 302 11.96 -10.81 -2.68
N SER A 303 10.65 -10.69 -2.55
CA SER A 303 9.68 -11.38 -3.38
C SER A 303 9.03 -10.39 -4.35
N PHE A 304 8.80 -10.83 -5.58
CA PHE A 304 8.07 -10.05 -6.59
C PHE A 304 6.62 -10.50 -6.71
N GLU A 305 6.30 -11.73 -6.34
CA GLU A 305 4.94 -12.26 -6.32
C GLU A 305 4.64 -12.67 -4.88
N THR A 306 3.66 -12.03 -4.27
CA THR A 306 3.33 -12.18 -2.85
C THR A 306 1.83 -12.31 -2.70
N GLU A 307 1.40 -13.05 -1.69
CA GLU A 307 0.03 -13.11 -1.25
C GLU A 307 -0.05 -12.59 0.19
N VAL A 308 -0.85 -11.55 0.40
CA VAL A 308 -1.10 -10.97 1.72
C VAL A 308 -2.59 -10.97 1.97
N ALA A 309 -3.02 -11.56 3.09
CA ALA A 309 -4.45 -11.70 3.44
C ALA A 309 -5.31 -12.35 2.33
N GLY A 310 -4.78 -13.34 1.63
CA GLY A 310 -5.46 -14.01 0.51
C GLY A 310 -5.51 -13.19 -0.79
N VAL A 311 -4.83 -12.04 -0.83
CA VAL A 311 -4.77 -11.16 -2.00
C VAL A 311 -3.41 -11.29 -2.68
N ARG A 312 -3.44 -11.71 -3.94
CA ARG A 312 -2.23 -11.82 -4.76
C ARG A 312 -1.83 -10.45 -5.29
N MET A 313 -0.53 -10.21 -5.34
CA MET A 313 0.02 -9.02 -5.97
C MET A 313 1.42 -9.28 -6.52
N ARG A 314 1.82 -8.47 -7.48
CA ARG A 314 3.15 -8.50 -8.07
C ARG A 314 3.80 -7.13 -7.92
N ALA A 315 4.43 -6.92 -6.78
CA ALA A 315 5.19 -5.73 -6.46
C ALA A 315 6.46 -6.14 -5.70
N PRO A 316 7.58 -5.42 -5.86
CA PRO A 316 8.77 -5.71 -5.07
C PRO A 316 8.50 -5.51 -3.59
N MET A 317 8.65 -6.56 -2.80
CA MET A 317 8.44 -6.54 -1.34
C MET A 317 9.61 -7.20 -0.63
N MET A 318 9.94 -6.76 0.58
CA MET A 318 10.84 -7.52 1.45
C MET A 318 10.21 -8.88 1.75
N SER A 319 11.02 -9.93 1.73
CA SER A 319 10.58 -11.28 2.13
C SER A 319 10.46 -11.32 3.65
N ILE A 320 9.23 -11.22 4.13
CA ILE A 320 8.89 -11.23 5.56
C ILE A 320 7.85 -12.32 5.77
N HIS A 321 8.14 -13.21 6.73
CA HIS A 321 7.22 -14.26 7.12
C HIS A 321 6.48 -13.85 8.39
N THR A 322 5.18 -13.62 8.28
CA THR A 322 4.33 -13.21 9.39
C THR A 322 3.59 -14.42 9.96
N VAL A 323 3.73 -14.62 11.26
CA VAL A 323 3.00 -15.65 12.02
C VAL A 323 1.98 -14.97 12.92
N ALA A 324 0.74 -15.43 12.92
CA ALA A 324 -0.35 -14.93 13.77
C ALA A 324 -0.17 -15.42 15.23
N ALA A 325 0.97 -15.13 15.83
CA ALA A 325 1.31 -15.40 17.22
C ALA A 325 2.12 -14.23 17.77
N GLY A 326 1.71 -13.68 18.89
CA GLY A 326 2.35 -12.51 19.53
C GLY A 326 2.25 -12.59 21.04
N GLY A 327 2.59 -11.49 21.72
CA GLY A 327 2.60 -11.41 23.17
C GLY A 327 1.25 -11.70 23.87
N GLY A 328 0.14 -11.57 23.14
CA GLY A 328 -1.20 -11.93 23.62
C GLY A 328 -1.61 -13.38 23.36
N SER A 329 -0.77 -14.21 22.72
CA SER A 329 -1.12 -15.60 22.38
C SER A 329 -1.08 -16.49 23.60
N VAL A 330 -2.13 -17.30 23.78
CA VAL A 330 -2.21 -18.32 24.83
C VAL A 330 -1.73 -19.65 24.25
N LEU A 331 -0.68 -20.20 24.83
CA LEU A 331 -0.16 -21.50 24.46
C LEU A 331 -0.86 -22.59 25.29
N SER A 332 -1.41 -23.59 24.62
CA SER A 332 -2.01 -24.76 25.27
C SER A 332 -1.50 -26.03 24.61
N PHE A 333 -1.27 -27.04 25.43
CA PHE A 333 -0.99 -28.40 24.96
C PHE A 333 -2.31 -29.17 24.93
N GLN A 334 -2.63 -29.80 23.80
CA GLN A 334 -3.75 -30.73 23.68
C GLN A 334 -3.17 -32.11 23.40
N GLU A 335 -3.51 -33.08 24.24
CA GLU A 335 -3.16 -34.49 24.07
C GLU A 335 -3.95 -35.13 22.92
#